data_09bc2583ed025be8ce07c8a847ca40c0
#
_entry.id   09bc2583ed025be8ce07c8a847ca40c0
#
_cell.length_a   1.000
_cell.length_b   1.000
_cell.length_c   1.000
_cell.angle_alpha   90.00
_cell.angle_beta   90.00
_cell.angle_gamma   90.00
#
_symmetry.space_group_name_H-M   'P 1'
#
loop_
_entity.id
_entity.type
_entity.pdbx_description
1 polymer ?
#
loop_
_entity_poly.entity_id
_entity_poly.type
_entity_poly.pdbx_seq_one_letter_code
_entity_poly.pdbx_strand_id
1 'polypeptide(L)'
;MLQEQVLSLFQIRHGSWNELQSAAKFIRTEVFIQEQKIAAEDEWDQDDKHAVHFILYDQTRAIATARLLPNHWIGRVAVLKTDRGRGLGKALMQAIIEYAQEQQLDQLCLSSQVHATSFYQELGFACFGEVYEDCGIPHINMHLTLSSTMS
;
A
#
# COMPACT_ATOMS: atom_id res chain seq x y z
N MET A 1 7.55 -26.15 -5.50
CA MET A 1 8.79 -26.05 -6.29
C MET A 1 8.76 -24.87 -7.23
N LEU A 2 8.01 -24.93 -8.30
CA LEU A 2 7.88 -23.79 -9.20
C LEU A 2 7.35 -22.56 -8.47
N GLN A 3 6.37 -22.74 -7.58
CA GLN A 3 5.79 -21.64 -6.84
C GLN A 3 6.81 -20.98 -5.94
N GLU A 4 7.64 -21.76 -5.28
CA GLU A 4 8.69 -21.20 -4.43
C GLU A 4 9.70 -20.42 -5.26
N GLN A 5 10.06 -20.92 -6.44
CA GLN A 5 10.98 -20.21 -7.31
C GLN A 5 10.39 -18.90 -7.79
N VAL A 6 9.10 -18.89 -8.14
CA VAL A 6 8.42 -17.67 -8.58
C VAL A 6 8.39 -16.64 -7.44
N LEU A 7 8.03 -17.08 -6.22
CA LEU A 7 7.98 -16.18 -5.07
C LEU A 7 9.35 -15.62 -4.71
N SER A 8 10.42 -16.40 -4.92
CA SER A 8 11.77 -15.92 -4.60
C SER A 8 12.25 -14.83 -5.56
N LEU A 9 11.57 -14.63 -6.70
CA LEU A 9 11.89 -13.56 -7.63
C LEU A 9 11.37 -12.20 -7.15
N PHE A 10 10.39 -12.20 -6.23
CA PHE A 10 9.84 -10.97 -5.70
C PHE A 10 10.50 -10.63 -4.38
N GLN A 11 10.72 -9.35 -4.17
CA GLN A 11 11.32 -8.86 -2.95
C GLN A 11 10.59 -7.61 -2.52
N ILE A 12 10.23 -7.55 -1.22
CA ILE A 12 9.59 -6.35 -0.67
C ILE A 12 10.59 -5.69 0.27
N ARG A 13 10.83 -4.41 0.03
CA ARG A 13 11.72 -3.61 0.87
C ARG A 13 10.92 -2.48 1.50
N HIS A 14 11.30 -2.13 2.72
CA HIS A 14 10.74 -0.93 3.35
C HIS A 14 11.87 0.00 3.78
N GLY A 15 11.55 1.28 3.86
CA GLY A 15 12.55 2.28 4.22
C GLY A 15 11.97 3.67 4.18
N SER A 16 12.87 4.65 4.32
CA SER A 16 12.50 6.06 4.33
C SER A 16 12.24 6.59 2.93
N TRP A 17 11.65 7.78 2.88
CA TRP A 17 11.46 8.49 1.62
C TRP A 17 12.79 8.69 0.90
N ASN A 18 13.83 9.10 1.63
CA ASN A 18 15.13 9.30 1.00
C ASN A 18 15.68 8.05 0.34
N GLU A 19 15.42 6.89 0.93
CA GLU A 19 15.91 5.63 0.40
C GLU A 19 15.12 5.14 -0.80
N LEU A 20 13.80 5.33 -0.78
CA LEU A 20 12.90 4.65 -1.73
C LEU A 20 12.12 5.61 -2.64
N GLN A 21 12.36 6.91 -2.57
CA GLN A 21 11.53 7.87 -3.28
C GLN A 21 11.53 7.67 -4.80
N SER A 22 12.65 7.29 -5.39
CA SER A 22 12.71 7.12 -6.84
C SER A 22 11.77 6.03 -7.32
N ALA A 23 11.78 4.88 -6.64
CA ALA A 23 10.90 3.77 -6.97
C ALA A 23 9.43 4.14 -6.71
N ALA A 24 9.15 4.75 -5.56
CA ALA A 24 7.79 5.15 -5.21
C ALA A 24 7.23 6.16 -6.21
N LYS A 25 8.03 7.15 -6.57
CA LYS A 25 7.60 8.17 -7.53
C LYS A 25 7.30 7.59 -8.90
N PHE A 26 8.14 6.66 -9.35
CA PHE A 26 7.91 6.02 -10.64
C PHE A 26 6.55 5.32 -10.68
N ILE A 27 6.30 4.46 -9.69
CA ILE A 27 5.04 3.71 -9.64
C ILE A 27 3.85 4.64 -9.48
N ARG A 28 3.94 5.61 -8.59
CA ARG A 28 2.84 6.53 -8.29
C ARG A 28 2.55 7.45 -9.48
N THR A 29 3.57 7.83 -10.24
CA THR A 29 3.37 8.59 -11.46
C THR A 29 2.54 7.79 -12.45
N GLU A 30 2.91 6.52 -12.67
CA GLU A 30 2.20 5.69 -13.62
C GLU A 30 0.75 5.43 -13.20
N VAL A 31 0.51 5.15 -11.92
CA VAL A 31 -0.83 4.77 -11.45
C VAL A 31 -1.70 5.99 -11.18
N PHE A 32 -1.21 6.93 -10.38
CA PHE A 32 -2.09 8.01 -9.92
C PHE A 32 -2.15 9.19 -10.88
N ILE A 33 -1.02 9.54 -11.48
CA ILE A 33 -0.98 10.69 -12.38
C ILE A 33 -1.39 10.30 -13.81
N GLN A 34 -0.75 9.28 -14.37
CA GLN A 34 -1.01 8.88 -15.75
C GLN A 34 -2.32 8.12 -15.92
N GLU A 35 -2.59 7.15 -15.06
CA GLU A 35 -3.77 6.31 -15.16
C GLU A 35 -5.00 6.96 -14.54
N GLN A 36 -4.91 7.48 -13.32
CA GLN A 36 -6.06 8.04 -12.60
C GLN A 36 -6.19 9.55 -12.76
N LYS A 37 -5.24 10.19 -13.43
CA LYS A 37 -5.31 11.62 -13.78
C LYS A 37 -5.31 12.55 -12.57
N ILE A 38 -4.66 12.14 -11.48
CA ILE A 38 -4.48 13.01 -10.32
C ILE A 38 -3.37 14.00 -10.63
N ALA A 39 -3.56 15.28 -10.24
CA ALA A 39 -2.56 16.30 -10.48
C ALA A 39 -1.27 15.99 -9.72
N ALA A 40 -0.12 16.22 -10.37
CA ALA A 40 1.18 15.89 -9.76
C ALA A 40 1.38 16.59 -8.43
N GLU A 41 0.97 17.87 -8.32
CA GLU A 41 1.12 18.62 -7.07
C GLU A 41 0.26 18.07 -5.94
N ASP A 42 -0.80 17.31 -6.25
CA ASP A 42 -1.64 16.68 -5.24
C ASP A 42 -1.11 15.32 -4.82
N GLU A 43 -0.28 14.69 -5.66
CA GLU A 43 0.23 13.36 -5.38
C GLU A 43 1.39 13.37 -4.37
N TRP A 44 2.31 14.34 -4.52
CA TRP A 44 3.44 14.47 -3.61
C TRP A 44 3.06 15.38 -2.46
N ASP A 45 3.28 14.92 -1.22
CA ASP A 45 2.92 15.72 -0.04
C ASP A 45 3.98 15.59 1.07
N GLN A 46 3.79 16.38 2.13
CA GLN A 46 4.73 16.39 3.25
C GLN A 46 4.76 15.07 4.01
N ASP A 47 3.67 14.32 3.95
CA ASP A 47 3.59 13.04 4.65
C ASP A 47 4.61 12.02 4.13
N ASP A 48 5.04 12.16 2.88
CA ASP A 48 6.03 11.24 2.31
C ASP A 48 7.33 11.21 3.11
N LYS A 49 7.73 12.35 3.65
CA LYS A 49 8.99 12.45 4.39
C LYS A 49 8.96 11.73 5.74
N HIS A 50 7.77 11.51 6.27
CA HIS A 50 7.59 10.92 7.61
C HIS A 50 7.06 9.49 7.54
N ALA A 51 6.74 9.00 6.37
CA ALA A 51 6.17 7.67 6.19
C ALA A 51 7.25 6.61 6.07
N VAL A 52 6.86 5.37 6.38
CA VAL A 52 7.63 4.19 5.98
C VAL A 52 7.09 3.79 4.62
N HIS A 53 7.98 3.68 3.64
CA HIS A 53 7.61 3.30 2.28
C HIS A 53 7.91 1.84 2.04
N PHE A 54 7.03 1.17 1.29
CA PHE A 54 7.16 -0.23 0.94
C PHE A 54 7.19 -0.34 -0.58
N ILE A 55 8.17 -1.06 -1.10
CA ILE A 55 8.29 -1.28 -2.55
C ILE A 55 8.40 -2.77 -2.80
N LEU A 56 7.60 -3.27 -3.73
CA LEU A 56 7.71 -4.64 -4.21
C LEU A 56 8.47 -4.62 -5.52
N TYR A 57 9.55 -5.40 -5.57
CA TYR A 57 10.40 -5.53 -6.75
C TYR A 57 10.20 -6.90 -7.39
N ASP A 58 10.15 -6.91 -8.72
CA ASP A 58 10.34 -8.12 -9.51
C ASP A 58 11.78 -8.05 -9.99
N GLN A 59 12.66 -8.78 -9.33
CA GLN A 59 14.11 -8.67 -9.51
C GLN A 59 14.55 -7.23 -9.18
N THR A 60 14.91 -6.44 -10.19
CA THR A 60 15.32 -5.04 -9.95
C THR A 60 14.24 -4.03 -10.33
N ARG A 61 13.11 -4.49 -10.86
CA ARG A 61 12.06 -3.59 -11.35
C ARG A 61 11.03 -3.34 -10.26
N ALA A 62 10.84 -2.09 -9.88
CA ALA A 62 9.83 -1.71 -8.89
C ALA A 62 8.44 -1.75 -9.54
N ILE A 63 7.52 -2.52 -8.96
CA ILE A 63 6.21 -2.73 -9.57
C ILE A 63 5.02 -2.44 -8.66
N ALA A 64 5.24 -2.30 -7.36
CA ALA A 64 4.15 -1.94 -6.44
C ALA A 64 4.71 -1.14 -5.28
N THR A 65 3.87 -0.27 -4.71
CA THR A 65 4.27 0.58 -3.60
C THR A 65 3.10 0.86 -2.66
N ALA A 66 3.43 1.24 -1.43
CA ALA A 66 2.49 1.76 -0.45
C ALA A 66 3.28 2.53 0.60
N ARG A 67 2.59 3.39 1.37
CA ARG A 67 3.23 4.07 2.49
C ARG A 67 2.43 3.88 3.76
N LEU A 68 3.13 3.84 4.89
CA LEU A 68 2.54 3.75 6.22
C LEU A 68 2.92 5.02 6.98
N LEU A 69 1.92 5.81 7.34
CA LEU A 69 2.11 7.07 8.05
C LEU A 69 2.32 6.84 9.55
N PRO A 70 2.91 7.81 10.26
CA PRO A 70 3.10 7.68 11.72
C PRO A 70 1.80 7.48 12.50
N ASN A 71 0.67 7.92 11.96
CA ASN A 71 -0.64 7.74 12.60
C ASN A 71 -1.30 6.41 12.25
N HIS A 72 -0.54 5.48 11.66
CA HIS A 72 -0.97 4.12 11.31
C HIS A 72 -1.88 4.04 10.08
N TRP A 73 -1.99 5.10 9.30
CA TRP A 73 -2.75 5.09 8.06
C TRP A 73 -1.88 4.65 6.90
N ILE A 74 -2.40 3.69 6.14
CA ILE A 74 -1.77 3.20 4.91
C ILE A 74 -2.34 3.98 3.74
N GLY A 75 -1.49 4.42 2.83
CA GLY A 75 -1.94 5.14 1.66
C GLY A 75 -1.05 4.92 0.46
N ARG A 76 -1.44 5.51 -0.64
CA ARG A 76 -0.69 5.45 -1.91
C ARG A 76 -0.38 4.02 -2.32
N VAL A 77 -1.35 3.10 -2.09
CA VAL A 77 -1.21 1.70 -2.51
C VAL A 77 -1.39 1.64 -4.01
N ALA A 78 -0.41 1.13 -4.71
CA ALA A 78 -0.45 1.10 -6.18
C ALA A 78 0.33 -0.08 -6.72
N VAL A 79 -0.24 -0.76 -7.73
CA VAL A 79 0.42 -1.81 -8.49
C VAL A 79 0.39 -1.38 -9.94
N LEU A 80 1.52 -1.48 -10.65
CA LEU A 80 1.57 -1.14 -12.06
C LEU A 80 0.54 -1.96 -12.83
N LYS A 81 -0.14 -1.31 -13.78
CA LYS A 81 -1.23 -1.91 -14.52
C LYS A 81 -0.85 -3.26 -15.15
N THR A 82 0.35 -3.35 -15.71
CA THR A 82 0.82 -4.55 -16.37
C THR A 82 1.07 -5.71 -15.41
N ASP A 83 1.16 -5.43 -14.11
CA ASP A 83 1.51 -6.44 -13.10
C ASP A 83 0.32 -6.80 -12.20
N ARG A 84 -0.87 -6.30 -12.49
CA ARG A 84 -2.07 -6.61 -11.71
C ARG A 84 -2.56 -8.03 -12.00
N GLY A 85 -3.35 -8.55 -11.07
CA GLY A 85 -3.91 -9.89 -11.21
C GLY A 85 -2.95 -11.02 -10.85
N ARG A 86 -1.83 -10.69 -10.20
CA ARG A 86 -0.81 -11.68 -9.81
C ARG A 86 -0.68 -11.84 -8.31
N GLY A 87 -1.60 -11.23 -7.53
CA GLY A 87 -1.56 -11.31 -6.07
C GLY A 87 -0.51 -10.41 -5.43
N LEU A 88 0.05 -9.46 -6.16
CA LEU A 88 1.15 -8.63 -5.66
C LEU A 88 0.68 -7.58 -4.66
N GLY A 89 -0.50 -7.01 -4.89
CA GLY A 89 -1.09 -6.08 -3.93
C GLY A 89 -1.34 -6.74 -2.59
N LYS A 90 -1.84 -7.98 -2.61
CA LYS A 90 -2.06 -8.74 -1.39
C LYS A 90 -0.75 -9.01 -0.67
N ALA A 91 0.29 -9.41 -1.42
CA ALA A 91 1.61 -9.68 -0.83
C ALA A 91 2.18 -8.42 -0.18
N LEU A 92 2.02 -7.28 -0.85
CA LEU A 92 2.49 -6.00 -0.32
C LEU A 92 1.76 -5.65 0.98
N MET A 93 0.45 -5.78 1.00
CA MET A 93 -0.36 -5.49 2.19
C MET A 93 -0.01 -6.42 3.34
N GLN A 94 0.21 -7.70 3.05
CA GLN A 94 0.61 -8.66 4.09
C GLN A 94 1.95 -8.28 4.71
N ALA A 95 2.88 -7.78 3.89
CA ALA A 95 4.17 -7.31 4.40
C ALA A 95 4.01 -6.11 5.32
N ILE A 96 3.09 -5.19 5.00
CA ILE A 96 2.81 -4.04 5.85
C ILE A 96 2.20 -4.49 7.17
N ILE A 97 1.26 -5.44 7.13
CA ILE A 97 0.63 -5.97 8.33
C ILE A 97 1.68 -6.63 9.23
N GLU A 98 2.56 -7.43 8.65
CA GLU A 98 3.64 -8.07 9.42
C GLU A 98 4.58 -7.03 10.04
N TYR A 99 4.94 -6.00 9.28
CA TYR A 99 5.76 -4.91 9.78
C TYR A 99 5.08 -4.23 10.97
N ALA A 100 3.80 -3.94 10.84
CA ALA A 100 3.03 -3.28 11.90
C ALA A 100 2.98 -4.14 13.16
N GLN A 101 2.81 -5.46 13.00
CA GLN A 101 2.82 -6.39 14.13
C GLN A 101 4.18 -6.41 14.82
N GLU A 102 5.26 -6.42 14.04
CA GLU A 102 6.61 -6.39 14.59
C GLU A 102 6.88 -5.09 15.35
N GLN A 103 6.31 -3.99 14.88
CA GLN A 103 6.42 -2.69 15.55
C GLN A 103 5.43 -2.54 16.70
N GLN A 104 4.60 -3.55 16.96
CA GLN A 104 3.62 -3.56 18.03
C GLN A 104 2.57 -2.45 17.90
N LEU A 105 2.20 -2.12 16.68
CA LEU A 105 1.09 -1.20 16.44
C LEU A 105 -0.22 -1.91 16.78
N ASP A 106 -1.20 -1.15 17.27
CA ASP A 106 -2.47 -1.74 17.69
C ASP A 106 -3.49 -1.84 16.56
N GLN A 107 -3.36 -1.00 15.54
CA GLN A 107 -4.28 -1.03 14.41
C GLN A 107 -3.66 -0.38 13.18
N LEU A 108 -4.27 -0.68 12.04
CA LEU A 108 -3.98 -0.03 10.77
C LEU A 108 -5.28 0.53 10.22
N CYS A 109 -5.18 1.67 9.55
CA CYS A 109 -6.33 2.29 8.88
C CYS A 109 -5.96 2.59 7.44
N LEU A 110 -6.97 2.68 6.59
CA LEU A 110 -6.79 3.12 5.22
C LEU A 110 -8.09 3.70 4.68
N SER A 111 -7.97 4.42 3.57
CA SER A 111 -9.11 4.92 2.82
C SER A 111 -9.15 4.13 1.52
N SER A 112 -10.19 3.32 1.34
CA SER A 112 -10.34 2.48 0.16
C SER A 112 -11.28 3.11 -0.83
N GLN A 113 -10.95 3.04 -2.12
CA GLN A 113 -11.96 3.28 -3.13
C GLN A 113 -13.07 2.25 -2.93
N VAL A 114 -14.33 2.68 -3.06
CA VAL A 114 -15.47 1.81 -2.72
C VAL A 114 -15.45 0.50 -3.49
N HIS A 115 -15.04 0.54 -4.77
CA HIS A 115 -15.00 -0.68 -5.58
C HIS A 115 -13.88 -1.66 -5.18
N ALA A 116 -12.96 -1.24 -4.31
CA ALA A 116 -11.84 -2.07 -3.88
C ALA A 116 -11.99 -2.60 -2.45
N THR A 117 -13.13 -2.36 -1.80
CA THR A 117 -13.30 -2.76 -0.39
C THR A 117 -13.18 -4.28 -0.19
N SER A 118 -13.67 -5.08 -1.13
CA SER A 118 -13.59 -6.54 -0.99
C SER A 118 -12.15 -7.03 -0.91
N PHE A 119 -11.23 -6.39 -1.64
CA PHE A 119 -9.82 -6.73 -1.59
C PHE A 119 -9.28 -6.58 -0.16
N TYR A 120 -9.60 -5.46 0.48
CA TYR A 120 -9.13 -5.20 1.84
C TYR A 120 -9.88 -6.04 2.87
N GLN A 121 -11.17 -6.33 2.63
CA GLN A 121 -11.94 -7.18 3.54
C GLN A 121 -11.34 -8.58 3.62
N GLU A 122 -10.84 -9.11 2.51
CA GLU A 122 -10.17 -10.41 2.52
C GLU A 122 -8.92 -10.42 3.39
N LEU A 123 -8.30 -9.26 3.62
CA LEU A 123 -7.15 -9.13 4.50
C LEU A 123 -7.53 -8.89 5.95
N GLY A 124 -8.83 -8.78 6.24
CA GLY A 124 -9.33 -8.58 7.59
C GLY A 124 -9.77 -7.17 7.91
N PHE A 125 -9.66 -6.24 6.98
CA PHE A 125 -10.11 -4.87 7.20
C PHE A 125 -11.63 -4.79 7.17
N ALA A 126 -12.19 -3.88 7.98
CA ALA A 126 -13.62 -3.63 8.04
C ALA A 126 -13.89 -2.15 7.76
N CYS A 127 -14.97 -1.87 7.02
CA CYS A 127 -15.37 -0.50 6.72
C CYS A 127 -15.89 0.19 7.98
N PHE A 128 -15.65 1.48 8.08
CA PHE A 128 -16.28 2.31 9.10
C PHE A 128 -16.51 3.72 8.54
N GLY A 129 -17.50 4.40 9.10
CA GLY A 129 -17.85 5.75 8.67
C GLY A 129 -18.65 5.73 7.38
N GLU A 130 -18.79 6.89 6.78
CA GLU A 130 -19.61 7.08 5.60
C GLU A 130 -18.75 7.18 4.34
N VAL A 131 -19.37 6.90 3.19
CA VAL A 131 -18.71 7.09 1.88
C VAL A 131 -18.49 8.59 1.68
N TYR A 132 -17.31 8.94 1.19
CA TYR A 132 -16.96 10.31 0.86
C TYR A 132 -16.19 10.33 -0.45
N GLU A 133 -16.06 11.51 -1.05
CA GLU A 133 -15.33 11.64 -2.30
C GLU A 133 -13.92 12.17 -2.04
N ASP A 134 -12.96 11.58 -2.72
CA ASP A 134 -11.57 12.04 -2.73
C ASP A 134 -11.15 12.09 -4.19
N CYS A 135 -10.80 13.29 -4.67
CA CYS A 135 -10.48 13.54 -6.08
C CYS A 135 -11.59 13.03 -7.01
N GLY A 136 -12.84 13.19 -6.58
CA GLY A 136 -14.00 12.78 -7.37
C GLY A 136 -14.29 11.29 -7.39
N ILE A 137 -13.57 10.51 -6.60
CA ILE A 137 -13.75 9.06 -6.54
C ILE A 137 -14.33 8.68 -5.17
N PRO A 138 -15.42 7.87 -5.13
CA PRO A 138 -16.00 7.46 -3.83
C PRO A 138 -15.03 6.59 -3.03
N HIS A 139 -14.87 6.95 -1.76
CA HIS A 139 -13.98 6.26 -0.82
C HIS A 139 -14.72 5.94 0.47
N ILE A 140 -14.22 4.97 1.21
CA ILE A 140 -14.68 4.66 2.55
C ILE A 140 -13.48 4.25 3.40
N ASN A 141 -13.50 4.65 4.66
CA ASN A 141 -12.41 4.30 5.58
C ASN A 141 -12.55 2.86 6.04
N MET A 142 -11.40 2.20 6.24
CA MET A 142 -11.36 0.84 6.72
C MET A 142 -10.28 0.72 7.79
N HIS A 143 -10.45 -0.23 8.71
CA HIS A 143 -9.48 -0.46 9.77
C HIS A 143 -9.27 -1.96 10.01
N LEU A 144 -8.10 -2.28 10.53
CA LEU A 144 -7.73 -3.63 10.95
C LEU A 144 -7.14 -3.54 12.34
N THR A 145 -7.74 -4.23 13.30
CA THR A 145 -7.19 -4.33 14.64
C THR A 145 -6.12 -5.42 14.64
N LEU A 146 -4.96 -5.11 15.16
CA LEU A 146 -3.85 -6.05 15.18
C LEU A 146 -3.82 -6.80 16.51
N SER A 147 -3.60 -8.10 16.43
CA SER A 147 -3.48 -8.92 17.62
C SER A 147 -2.19 -8.60 18.34
N SER A 148 -2.24 -8.60 19.66
CA SER A 148 -1.02 -8.53 20.45
C SER A 148 -0.20 -9.79 20.18
N THR A 149 1.09 -9.61 19.93
CA THR A 149 2.00 -10.73 19.76
C THR A 149 2.51 -11.24 21.10
N MET A 150 2.08 -10.60 22.15
CA MET A 150 2.40 -11.00 23.50
C MET A 150 1.59 -12.20 23.88
N SER A 151 2.21 -13.27 24.04
CA SER A 151 1.52 -14.49 24.38
C SER A 151 2.47 -15.39 25.12
#